data_cbd1f81656e2e7d1b713ee2f5200cd93
#
_entry.id   cbd1f81656e2e7d1b713ee2f5200cd93
#
_cell.length_a   1.000
_cell.length_b   1.000
_cell.length_c   1.000
_cell.angle_alpha   90.00
_cell.angle_beta   90.00
_cell.angle_gamma   90.00
#
_symmetry.space_group_name_H-M   'P 1'
#
loop_
_entity.id
_entity.type
_entity.pdbx_description
1 polymer ?
#
loop_
_entity_poly.entity_id
_entity_poly.type
_entity_poly.pdbx_seq_one_letter_code
_entity_poly.pdbx_strand_id
1 'polypeptide(L)'
;MIPYSRQQITEEDIKVVADALRDDILTGGEKVSKFEEELAKYVGVKHVIAMNSATSALHVAYLSLGVKDGDEVITTPITFAATANAALMAGAQVKFCDVKANGNIDEEKIPALITPKTKVITAVDYGGNPVELDKIINLAKKHGIKVIDDASHALGSVQNGVKVGVKADISIFSFHPVKPITTLEGGAFATNDDELARLARLYRSHGIAKTKLWDSDMSLLGYNYRITDVACALGLSQLKRLDGFIAKRNEIAKFYDEKFSGCEYFKTIKIPANTTSSRHLYPVLLDEEFWDKKEQIFEALLQKGVGVQVHYKPTYKFSFYKALLGEISLPNAEKFYSAELSIPCHHGMSVDDAKFVASTLFDVLSNV
;
A
#
# COMPACT_ATOMS: atom_id res chain seq x y z
N MET A 1 -24.98 -7.08 1.49
CA MET A 1 -23.88 -6.36 2.21
C MET A 1 -22.95 -5.74 1.18
N ILE A 2 -22.68 -4.45 1.31
CA ILE A 2 -21.69 -3.71 0.51
C ILE A 2 -20.36 -3.77 1.29
N PRO A 3 -19.34 -4.50 0.81
CA PRO A 3 -18.05 -4.60 1.51
C PRO A 3 -17.25 -3.29 1.40
N TYR A 4 -16.31 -3.02 2.33
CA TYR A 4 -15.47 -1.82 2.30
C TYR A 4 -14.61 -1.75 1.03
N SER A 5 -14.22 -2.90 0.49
CA SER A 5 -13.52 -3.02 -0.80
C SER A 5 -13.78 -4.40 -1.42
N ARG A 6 -13.68 -4.47 -2.74
CA ARG A 6 -13.90 -5.70 -3.50
C ARG A 6 -13.20 -5.62 -4.84
N GLN A 7 -12.61 -6.75 -5.28
CA GLN A 7 -12.13 -6.93 -6.64
C GLN A 7 -13.31 -7.06 -7.64
N GLN A 8 -13.05 -6.74 -8.89
CA GLN A 8 -13.98 -6.98 -9.98
C GLN A 8 -13.31 -7.90 -11.00
N ILE A 9 -13.82 -9.12 -11.12
CA ILE A 9 -13.38 -10.13 -12.09
C ILE A 9 -14.42 -10.20 -13.21
N THR A 10 -13.95 -10.11 -14.45
CA THR A 10 -14.78 -10.21 -15.66
C THR A 10 -14.51 -11.52 -16.38
N GLU A 11 -15.36 -11.84 -17.36
CA GLU A 11 -15.16 -13.02 -18.22
C GLU A 11 -13.82 -12.95 -18.99
N GLU A 12 -13.36 -11.74 -19.35
CA GLU A 12 -12.03 -11.56 -19.95
C GLU A 12 -10.91 -11.93 -18.97
N ASP A 13 -11.03 -11.58 -17.69
CA ASP A 13 -10.06 -11.98 -16.66
C ASP A 13 -10.03 -13.51 -16.51
N ILE A 14 -11.20 -14.15 -16.47
CA ILE A 14 -11.31 -15.62 -16.39
C ILE A 14 -10.67 -16.27 -17.60
N LYS A 15 -10.95 -15.75 -18.79
CA LYS A 15 -10.41 -16.27 -20.05
C LYS A 15 -8.88 -16.20 -20.08
N VAL A 16 -8.27 -15.03 -19.77
CA VAL A 16 -6.81 -14.89 -19.84
C VAL A 16 -6.09 -15.76 -18.81
N VAL A 17 -6.72 -15.99 -17.65
CA VAL A 17 -6.21 -16.92 -16.62
C VAL A 17 -6.31 -18.36 -17.12
N ALA A 18 -7.44 -18.76 -17.69
CA ALA A 18 -7.63 -20.10 -18.23
C ALA A 18 -6.70 -20.39 -19.43
N ASP A 19 -6.43 -19.39 -20.27
CA ASP A 19 -5.48 -19.50 -21.37
C ASP A 19 -4.04 -19.61 -20.85
N ALA A 20 -3.64 -18.82 -19.84
CA ALA A 20 -2.33 -18.88 -19.23
C ALA A 20 -2.03 -20.24 -18.55
N LEU A 21 -3.06 -20.95 -18.04
CA LEU A 21 -2.91 -22.31 -17.51
C LEU A 21 -2.54 -23.35 -18.58
N ARG A 22 -2.71 -23.05 -19.86
CA ARG A 22 -2.36 -23.91 -20.99
C ARG A 22 -0.98 -23.62 -21.56
N ASP A 23 -0.30 -22.56 -21.06
CA ASP A 23 1.04 -22.21 -21.49
C ASP A 23 2.06 -23.26 -20.99
N ASP A 24 3.14 -23.49 -21.74
CA ASP A 24 4.20 -24.44 -21.37
C ASP A 24 4.98 -24.01 -20.12
N ILE A 25 5.01 -22.70 -19.82
CA ILE A 25 5.74 -22.12 -18.68
C ILE A 25 4.75 -21.36 -17.78
N LEU A 26 4.62 -21.83 -16.53
CA LEU A 26 3.68 -21.26 -15.55
C LEU A 26 4.35 -20.37 -14.50
N THR A 27 5.69 -20.29 -14.51
CA THR A 27 6.45 -19.44 -13.57
C THR A 27 7.74 -18.95 -14.22
N GLY A 28 7.97 -17.62 -14.16
CA GLY A 28 9.14 -16.97 -14.75
C GLY A 28 9.14 -16.93 -16.29
N GLY A 29 7.97 -17.02 -16.90
CA GLY A 29 7.74 -16.98 -18.33
C GLY A 29 7.46 -15.58 -18.89
N GLU A 30 6.86 -15.56 -20.08
CA GLU A 30 6.58 -14.32 -20.84
C GLU A 30 5.56 -13.41 -20.17
N LYS A 31 4.53 -13.97 -19.50
CA LYS A 31 3.50 -13.19 -18.84
C LYS A 31 4.07 -12.35 -17.69
N VAL A 32 5.03 -12.90 -16.93
CA VAL A 32 5.75 -12.15 -15.88
C VAL A 32 6.50 -10.98 -16.48
N SER A 33 7.32 -11.23 -17.51
CA SER A 33 8.13 -10.18 -18.16
C SER A 33 7.26 -9.09 -18.76
N LYS A 34 6.15 -9.47 -19.41
CA LYS A 34 5.20 -8.52 -20.02
C LYS A 34 4.46 -7.70 -18.98
N PHE A 35 4.07 -8.32 -17.86
CA PHE A 35 3.42 -7.58 -16.76
C PHE A 35 4.37 -6.56 -16.14
N GLU A 36 5.64 -6.95 -15.90
CA GLU A 36 6.69 -6.04 -15.43
C GLU A 36 6.89 -4.86 -16.40
N GLU A 37 6.97 -5.12 -17.68
CA GLU A 37 7.14 -4.10 -18.73
C GLU A 37 5.95 -3.14 -18.80
N GLU A 38 4.72 -3.65 -18.90
CA GLU A 38 3.52 -2.82 -18.99
C GLU A 38 3.29 -2.01 -17.71
N LEU A 39 3.57 -2.58 -16.54
CA LEU A 39 3.49 -1.86 -15.27
C LEU A 39 4.56 -0.78 -15.16
N ALA A 40 5.80 -1.05 -15.62
CA ALA A 40 6.87 -0.07 -15.69
C ALA A 40 6.50 1.12 -16.58
N LYS A 41 5.94 0.86 -17.75
CA LYS A 41 5.40 1.89 -18.67
C LYS A 41 4.27 2.68 -18.03
N TYR A 42 3.35 1.99 -17.36
CA TYR A 42 2.21 2.65 -16.70
C TYR A 42 2.66 3.59 -15.58
N VAL A 43 3.55 3.13 -14.71
CA VAL A 43 4.10 3.93 -13.59
C VAL A 43 5.03 5.04 -14.11
N GLY A 44 5.84 4.78 -15.14
CA GLY A 44 6.84 5.69 -15.69
C GLY A 44 8.22 5.50 -15.04
N VAL A 45 8.57 4.24 -14.70
CA VAL A 45 9.87 3.86 -14.13
C VAL A 45 10.62 2.94 -15.09
N LYS A 46 11.95 2.81 -14.89
CA LYS A 46 12.79 1.97 -15.74
C LYS A 46 12.58 0.47 -15.47
N HIS A 47 12.40 0.09 -14.21
CA HIS A 47 12.30 -1.30 -13.80
C HIS A 47 11.12 -1.53 -12.86
N VAL A 48 10.40 -2.62 -13.13
CA VAL A 48 9.48 -3.27 -12.20
C VAL A 48 9.87 -4.73 -12.07
N ILE A 49 9.87 -5.23 -10.85
CA ILE A 49 10.09 -6.64 -10.53
C ILE A 49 8.87 -7.16 -9.79
N ALA A 50 8.08 -7.98 -10.45
CA ALA A 50 6.86 -8.56 -9.89
C ALA A 50 7.21 -9.72 -8.95
N MET A 51 6.54 -9.78 -7.80
CA MET A 51 6.75 -10.74 -6.72
C MET A 51 5.43 -11.32 -6.23
N ASN A 52 5.50 -12.41 -5.47
CA ASN A 52 4.32 -13.11 -4.96
C ASN A 52 3.53 -12.32 -3.90
N SER A 53 4.07 -11.22 -3.36
CA SER A 53 3.36 -10.30 -2.47
C SER A 53 4.10 -8.96 -2.32
N ALA A 54 3.40 -7.92 -1.87
CA ALA A 54 4.05 -6.66 -1.47
C ALA A 54 4.98 -6.84 -0.26
N THR A 55 4.66 -7.76 0.65
CA THR A 55 5.53 -8.12 1.78
C THR A 55 6.88 -8.62 1.30
N SER A 56 6.90 -9.50 0.30
CA SER A 56 8.15 -9.98 -0.32
C SER A 56 8.91 -8.85 -1.01
N ALA A 57 8.19 -7.95 -1.68
CA ALA A 57 8.80 -6.80 -2.35
C ALA A 57 9.41 -5.82 -1.35
N LEU A 58 8.75 -5.56 -0.21
CA LEU A 58 9.29 -4.76 0.90
C LEU A 58 10.55 -5.39 1.49
N HIS A 59 10.53 -6.70 1.78
CA HIS A 59 11.69 -7.41 2.31
C HIS A 59 12.89 -7.32 1.35
N VAL A 60 12.65 -7.58 0.08
CA VAL A 60 13.68 -7.44 -0.97
C VAL A 60 14.18 -6.00 -1.09
N ALA A 61 13.30 -5.01 -0.92
CA ALA A 61 13.72 -3.60 -0.96
C ALA A 61 14.71 -3.28 0.15
N TYR A 62 14.45 -3.68 1.38
CA TYR A 62 15.40 -3.48 2.48
C TYR A 62 16.73 -4.22 2.24
N LEU A 63 16.68 -5.47 1.80
CA LEU A 63 17.88 -6.25 1.47
C LEU A 63 18.69 -5.62 0.33
N SER A 64 18.02 -5.13 -0.72
CA SER A 64 18.68 -4.49 -1.87
C SER A 64 19.35 -3.16 -1.50
N LEU A 65 18.83 -2.46 -0.49
CA LEU A 65 19.45 -1.26 0.08
C LEU A 65 20.55 -1.58 1.10
N GLY A 66 20.87 -2.85 1.31
CA GLY A 66 21.92 -3.31 2.23
C GLY A 66 21.55 -3.14 3.70
N VAL A 67 20.26 -3.17 4.04
CA VAL A 67 19.78 -3.20 5.42
C VAL A 67 20.18 -4.51 6.08
N LYS A 68 20.69 -4.43 7.31
CA LYS A 68 21.22 -5.56 8.08
C LYS A 68 21.06 -5.33 9.57
N ASP A 69 21.47 -6.30 10.35
CA ASP A 69 21.48 -6.21 11.81
C ASP A 69 22.25 -4.97 12.29
N GLY A 70 21.64 -4.25 13.22
CA GLY A 70 22.14 -2.99 13.77
C GLY A 70 21.72 -1.72 13.02
N ASP A 71 21.19 -1.82 11.80
CA ASP A 71 20.63 -0.68 11.07
C ASP A 71 19.23 -0.30 11.61
N GLU A 72 18.84 0.95 11.40
CA GLU A 72 17.53 1.48 11.79
C GLU A 72 16.72 1.86 10.57
N VAL A 73 15.41 1.55 10.62
CA VAL A 73 14.40 1.96 9.63
C VAL A 73 13.37 2.84 10.33
N ILE A 74 13.13 4.03 9.81
CA ILE A 74 12.06 4.92 10.26
C ILE A 74 10.84 4.69 9.37
N THR A 75 9.67 4.44 9.99
CA THR A 75 8.40 4.28 9.25
C THR A 75 7.20 4.79 10.06
N THR A 76 6.00 4.71 9.48
CA THR A 76 4.74 5.09 10.11
C THR A 76 4.14 3.93 10.90
N PRO A 77 3.42 4.20 12.01
CA PRO A 77 2.65 3.16 12.71
C PRO A 77 1.28 2.87 12.07
N ILE A 78 0.74 3.81 11.26
CA ILE A 78 -0.55 3.67 10.59
C ILE A 78 -0.31 3.04 9.21
N THR A 79 -0.14 1.75 9.22
CA THR A 79 0.14 0.93 8.03
C THR A 79 -0.24 -0.53 8.29
N PHE A 80 -0.33 -1.32 7.23
CA PHE A 80 -0.35 -2.77 7.38
C PHE A 80 1.00 -3.26 7.94
N ALA A 81 0.95 -4.24 8.84
CA ALA A 81 2.14 -4.71 9.57
C ALA A 81 3.35 -5.09 8.69
N ALA A 82 3.10 -5.43 7.41
CA ALA A 82 4.14 -5.85 6.48
C ALA A 82 5.26 -4.82 6.31
N THR A 83 4.95 -3.51 6.34
CA THR A 83 5.93 -2.44 6.18
C THR A 83 7.02 -2.51 7.26
N ALA A 84 6.62 -2.70 8.51
CA ALA A 84 7.55 -2.84 9.65
C ALA A 84 8.12 -4.26 9.77
N ASN A 85 7.30 -5.30 9.54
CA ASN A 85 7.74 -6.69 9.59
C ASN A 85 8.87 -6.98 8.61
N ALA A 86 8.79 -6.45 7.39
CA ALA A 86 9.81 -6.64 6.37
C ALA A 86 11.17 -6.02 6.76
N ALA A 87 11.15 -4.88 7.46
CA ALA A 87 12.37 -4.28 8.02
C ALA A 87 13.00 -5.16 9.11
N LEU A 88 12.16 -5.71 10.02
CA LEU A 88 12.64 -6.68 11.03
C LEU A 88 13.18 -7.96 10.38
N MET A 89 12.55 -8.47 9.33
CA MET A 89 13.02 -9.64 8.58
C MET A 89 14.40 -9.41 7.93
N ALA A 90 14.71 -8.15 7.57
CA ALA A 90 16.03 -7.75 7.07
C ALA A 90 17.06 -7.50 8.19
N GLY A 91 16.68 -7.65 9.46
CA GLY A 91 17.55 -7.45 10.63
C GLY A 91 17.53 -6.04 11.21
N ALA A 92 16.78 -5.09 10.66
CA ALA A 92 16.74 -3.72 11.14
C ALA A 92 15.96 -3.56 12.44
N GLN A 93 16.29 -2.50 13.19
CA GLN A 93 15.43 -1.96 14.24
C GLN A 93 14.43 -0.97 13.64
N VAL A 94 13.16 -1.08 14.01
CA VAL A 94 12.11 -0.19 13.51
C VAL A 94 11.86 0.95 14.48
N LYS A 95 11.85 2.18 13.95
CA LYS A 95 11.42 3.39 14.65
C LYS A 95 10.15 3.93 14.04
N PHE A 96 9.13 4.12 14.86
CA PHE A 96 7.87 4.69 14.40
C PHE A 96 7.86 6.20 14.53
N CYS A 97 7.57 6.88 13.43
CA CYS A 97 7.31 8.32 13.39
C CYS A 97 5.79 8.55 13.45
N ASP A 98 5.36 9.52 14.23
CA ASP A 98 3.94 9.89 14.36
C ASP A 98 3.36 10.36 13.01
N VAL A 99 2.04 10.49 12.93
CA VAL A 99 1.32 10.80 11.70
C VAL A 99 0.67 12.18 11.72
N LYS A 100 0.34 12.67 10.54
CA LYS A 100 -0.54 13.83 10.32
C LYS A 100 -2.01 13.40 10.45
N ALA A 101 -2.91 14.39 10.49
CA ALA A 101 -4.36 14.14 10.57
C ALA A 101 -4.94 13.33 9.40
N ASN A 102 -4.22 13.21 8.28
CA ASN A 102 -4.62 12.40 7.12
C ASN A 102 -4.07 10.95 7.15
N GLY A 103 -3.43 10.52 8.24
CA GLY A 103 -2.86 9.18 8.40
C GLY A 103 -1.47 8.97 7.80
N ASN A 104 -0.98 9.89 6.98
CA ASN A 104 0.38 9.84 6.42
C ASN A 104 1.41 10.20 7.50
N ILE A 105 2.64 9.66 7.35
CA ILE A 105 3.77 10.00 8.21
C ILE A 105 3.97 11.53 8.31
N ASP A 106 4.27 12.02 9.51
CA ASP A 106 4.58 13.43 9.73
C ASP A 106 6.06 13.69 9.42
N GLU A 107 6.33 14.20 8.23
CA GLU A 107 7.68 14.46 7.74
C GLU A 107 8.47 15.46 8.61
N GLU A 108 7.77 16.33 9.34
CA GLU A 108 8.39 17.30 10.22
C GLU A 108 8.93 16.67 11.53
N LYS A 109 8.43 15.46 11.87
CA LYS A 109 8.89 14.70 13.06
C LYS A 109 10.03 13.73 12.75
N ILE A 110 10.26 13.41 11.47
CA ILE A 110 11.33 12.47 11.06
C ILE A 110 12.73 12.91 11.53
N PRO A 111 13.14 14.20 11.43
CA PRO A 111 14.50 14.62 11.82
C PRO A 111 14.90 14.24 13.25
N ALA A 112 13.96 14.27 14.19
CA ALA A 112 14.21 13.91 15.59
C ALA A 112 14.50 12.42 15.82
N LEU A 113 14.19 11.56 14.85
CA LEU A 113 14.37 10.10 14.92
C LEU A 113 15.67 9.63 14.24
N ILE A 114 16.30 10.50 13.44
CA ILE A 114 17.50 10.15 12.67
C ILE A 114 18.69 9.97 13.61
N THR A 115 19.40 8.87 13.44
CA THR A 115 20.67 8.59 14.10
C THR A 115 21.72 8.15 13.07
N PRO A 116 22.98 7.98 13.43
CA PRO A 116 24.01 7.42 12.54
C PRO A 116 23.71 5.99 12.04
N LYS A 117 22.76 5.28 12.67
CA LYS A 117 22.31 3.94 12.28
C LYS A 117 21.13 3.96 11.31
N THR A 118 20.49 5.12 11.12
CA THR A 118 19.32 5.23 10.24
C THR A 118 19.73 4.99 8.79
N LYS A 119 19.25 3.91 8.21
CA LYS A 119 19.58 3.46 6.86
C LYS A 119 18.49 3.81 5.85
N VAL A 120 17.21 3.65 6.23
CA VAL A 120 16.06 3.82 5.35
C VAL A 120 14.94 4.59 6.06
N ILE A 121 14.26 5.44 5.32
CA ILE A 121 12.95 5.99 5.67
C ILE A 121 11.93 5.34 4.74
N THR A 122 10.92 4.67 5.31
CA THR A 122 9.82 4.07 4.55
C THR A 122 8.54 4.86 4.82
N ALA A 123 8.10 5.60 3.83
CA ALA A 123 6.82 6.30 3.85
C ALA A 123 5.71 5.40 3.30
N VAL A 124 4.46 5.65 3.70
CA VAL A 124 3.29 4.90 3.25
C VAL A 124 2.23 5.87 2.74
N ASP A 125 1.77 5.68 1.54
CA ASP A 125 0.71 6.46 0.89
C ASP A 125 -0.68 6.03 1.40
N TYR A 126 -1.00 6.42 2.62
CA TYR A 126 -2.20 5.95 3.31
C TYR A 126 -3.48 6.21 2.51
N GLY A 127 -4.28 5.14 2.33
CA GLY A 127 -5.57 5.20 1.62
C GLY A 127 -5.48 5.55 0.13
N GLY A 128 -4.26 5.63 -0.43
CA GLY A 128 -3.99 6.08 -1.79
C GLY A 128 -3.74 7.59 -1.90
N ASN A 129 -3.58 8.28 -0.76
CA ASN A 129 -3.20 9.69 -0.70
C ASN A 129 -1.68 9.80 -0.58
N PRO A 130 -0.97 10.28 -1.61
CA PRO A 130 0.48 10.35 -1.60
C PRO A 130 1.04 11.20 -0.46
N VAL A 131 2.16 10.76 0.11
CA VAL A 131 2.91 11.54 1.11
C VAL A 131 3.63 12.73 0.48
N GLU A 132 4.11 13.68 1.29
CA GLU A 132 4.99 14.77 0.87
C GLU A 132 6.41 14.24 0.60
N LEU A 133 6.53 13.35 -0.40
CA LEU A 133 7.73 12.55 -0.65
C LEU A 133 8.96 13.41 -0.96
N ASP A 134 8.78 14.56 -1.63
CA ASP A 134 9.89 15.48 -1.94
C ASP A 134 10.56 16.02 -0.67
N LYS A 135 9.81 16.29 0.40
CA LYS A 135 10.35 16.72 1.69
C LYS A 135 11.18 15.59 2.32
N ILE A 136 10.65 14.36 2.31
CA ILE A 136 11.32 13.18 2.86
C ILE A 136 12.61 12.90 2.09
N ILE A 137 12.58 12.92 0.75
CA ILE A 137 13.75 12.71 -0.09
C ILE A 137 14.82 13.77 0.16
N ASN A 138 14.42 15.05 0.25
CA ASN A 138 15.36 16.14 0.53
C ASN A 138 16.02 16.01 1.91
N LEU A 139 15.27 15.56 2.92
CA LEU A 139 15.81 15.24 4.24
C LEU A 139 16.78 14.06 4.18
N ALA A 140 16.35 12.95 3.59
CA ALA A 140 17.13 11.72 3.47
C ALA A 140 18.47 11.94 2.77
N LYS A 141 18.49 12.71 1.68
CA LYS A 141 19.72 13.08 0.95
C LYS A 141 20.75 13.78 1.82
N LYS A 142 20.32 14.68 2.74
CA LYS A 142 21.24 15.39 3.65
C LYS A 142 21.97 14.46 4.62
N HIS A 143 21.39 13.28 4.89
CA HIS A 143 21.91 12.29 5.84
C HIS A 143 22.43 11.02 5.16
N GLY A 144 22.42 10.93 3.83
CA GLY A 144 22.82 9.72 3.10
C GLY A 144 21.86 8.53 3.30
N ILE A 145 20.62 8.81 3.67
CA ILE A 145 19.57 7.81 3.95
C ILE A 145 18.81 7.52 2.65
N LYS A 146 18.36 6.28 2.49
CA LYS A 146 17.54 5.83 1.36
C LYS A 146 16.04 5.94 1.66
N VAL A 147 15.23 6.07 0.62
CA VAL A 147 13.77 6.23 0.76
C VAL A 147 13.04 5.09 0.04
N ILE A 148 12.17 4.40 0.78
CA ILE A 148 11.18 3.49 0.22
C ILE A 148 9.81 4.17 0.30
N ASP A 149 9.08 4.12 -0.81
CA ASP A 149 7.69 4.53 -0.91
C ASP A 149 6.82 3.27 -0.91
N ASP A 150 6.21 2.93 0.22
CA ASP A 150 5.20 1.87 0.28
C ASP A 150 3.88 2.39 -0.32
N ALA A 151 3.84 2.35 -1.63
CA ALA A 151 2.71 2.75 -2.47
C ALA A 151 1.67 1.63 -2.64
N SER A 152 1.62 0.67 -1.70
CA SER A 152 0.67 -0.46 -1.75
C SER A 152 -0.79 -0.06 -1.83
N HIS A 153 -1.13 1.18 -1.50
CA HIS A 153 -2.47 1.76 -1.63
C HIS A 153 -2.60 2.71 -2.84
N ALA A 154 -1.50 3.10 -3.48
CA ALA A 154 -1.45 4.29 -4.32
C ALA A 154 -1.15 4.03 -5.81
N LEU A 155 -1.24 2.77 -6.28
CA LEU A 155 -1.08 2.50 -7.71
C LEU A 155 -2.08 3.34 -8.53
N GLY A 156 -1.53 4.16 -9.43
CA GLY A 156 -2.27 5.09 -10.28
C GLY A 156 -2.57 6.45 -9.64
N SER A 157 -2.18 6.69 -8.38
CA SER A 157 -2.20 8.03 -7.80
C SER A 157 -1.18 8.95 -8.49
N VAL A 158 -1.53 10.25 -8.56
CA VAL A 158 -0.70 11.29 -9.18
C VAL A 158 -0.61 12.46 -8.22
N GLN A 159 0.59 12.99 -8.00
CA GLN A 159 0.81 14.21 -7.22
C GLN A 159 1.70 15.18 -8.01
N ASN A 160 1.28 16.44 -8.13
CA ASN A 160 2.00 17.46 -8.91
C ASN A 160 2.30 17.02 -10.36
N GLY A 161 1.38 16.28 -11.00
CA GLY A 161 1.57 15.75 -12.36
C GLY A 161 2.50 14.55 -12.48
N VAL A 162 3.06 14.04 -11.36
CA VAL A 162 3.95 12.88 -11.33
C VAL A 162 3.21 11.68 -10.72
N LYS A 163 3.27 10.54 -11.40
CA LYS A 163 2.70 9.29 -10.84
C LYS A 163 3.49 8.84 -9.62
N VAL A 164 2.77 8.27 -8.64
CA VAL A 164 3.36 7.57 -7.52
C VAL A 164 4.18 6.39 -8.03
N GLY A 165 5.34 6.17 -7.42
CA GLY A 165 6.28 5.13 -7.83
C GLY A 165 7.55 5.62 -8.52
N VAL A 166 7.60 6.92 -8.93
CA VAL A 166 8.69 7.46 -9.76
C VAL A 166 9.85 8.05 -8.94
N LYS A 167 9.58 8.63 -7.77
CA LYS A 167 10.51 9.54 -7.09
C LYS A 167 11.44 8.89 -6.08
N ALA A 168 10.98 7.87 -5.34
CA ALA A 168 11.77 7.20 -4.31
C ALA A 168 12.90 6.34 -4.91
N ASP A 169 13.87 5.93 -4.11
CA ASP A 169 14.87 4.93 -4.52
C ASP A 169 14.18 3.63 -4.93
N ILE A 170 13.16 3.23 -4.16
CA ILE A 170 12.31 2.06 -4.42
C ILE A 170 10.87 2.40 -4.07
N SER A 171 9.92 1.98 -4.91
CA SER A 171 8.49 2.02 -4.60
C SER A 171 7.88 0.62 -4.66
N ILE A 172 6.93 0.36 -3.75
CA ILE A 172 6.29 -0.95 -3.59
C ILE A 172 4.81 -0.86 -3.93
N PHE A 173 4.32 -1.78 -4.75
CA PHE A 173 2.90 -1.91 -5.06
C PHE A 173 2.35 -3.25 -4.59
N SER A 174 1.06 -3.28 -4.28
CA SER A 174 0.33 -4.48 -3.85
C SER A 174 -0.78 -4.82 -4.84
N PHE A 175 -0.94 -6.11 -5.12
CA PHE A 175 -2.00 -6.65 -5.97
C PHE A 175 -2.89 -7.64 -5.20
N HIS A 176 -2.98 -7.50 -3.86
CA HIS A 176 -3.98 -8.20 -3.06
C HIS A 176 -5.41 -7.85 -3.54
N PRO A 177 -6.42 -8.73 -3.43
CA PRO A 177 -7.76 -8.55 -4.01
C PRO A 177 -8.44 -7.21 -3.76
N VAL A 178 -8.23 -6.59 -2.60
CA VAL A 178 -8.86 -5.30 -2.25
C VAL A 178 -8.18 -4.08 -2.89
N LYS A 179 -7.01 -4.25 -3.53
CA LYS A 179 -6.23 -3.16 -4.13
C LYS A 179 -6.84 -2.67 -5.45
N PRO A 180 -6.36 -1.56 -6.03
CA PRO A 180 -6.89 -1.04 -7.29
C PRO A 180 -6.93 -2.06 -8.42
N ILE A 181 -5.94 -2.93 -8.53
CA ILE A 181 -5.93 -4.14 -9.36
C ILE A 181 -5.49 -5.34 -8.54
N THR A 182 -5.77 -6.55 -9.02
CA THR A 182 -5.36 -7.77 -8.35
C THR A 182 -4.67 -8.77 -9.28
N THR A 183 -3.76 -9.55 -8.68
CA THR A 183 -3.20 -10.78 -9.24
C THR A 183 -3.53 -11.98 -8.36
N LEU A 184 -4.62 -11.92 -7.59
CA LEU A 184 -4.99 -12.74 -6.42
C LEU A 184 -4.08 -12.41 -5.25
N GLU A 185 -2.87 -12.91 -5.22
CA GLU A 185 -1.75 -12.43 -4.42
C GLU A 185 -0.66 -11.91 -5.34
N GLY A 186 0.01 -10.84 -4.93
CA GLY A 186 1.11 -10.27 -5.68
C GLY A 186 1.56 -8.92 -5.16
N GLY A 187 2.71 -8.51 -5.63
CA GLY A 187 3.27 -7.18 -5.39
C GLY A 187 4.34 -6.86 -6.42
N ALA A 188 4.84 -5.65 -6.38
CA ALA A 188 5.92 -5.23 -7.26
C ALA A 188 6.89 -4.30 -6.53
N PHE A 189 8.15 -4.45 -6.87
CA PHE A 189 9.25 -3.57 -6.56
C PHE A 189 9.54 -2.73 -7.81
N ALA A 190 9.51 -1.42 -7.69
CA ALA A 190 9.72 -0.47 -8.79
C ALA A 190 10.91 0.43 -8.49
N THR A 191 11.79 0.65 -9.47
CA THR A 191 12.98 1.51 -9.33
C THR A 191 13.48 2.03 -10.66
N ASN A 192 14.27 3.10 -10.63
CA ASN A 192 15.03 3.61 -11.76
C ASN A 192 16.52 3.20 -11.72
N ASP A 193 16.96 2.52 -10.65
CA ASP A 193 18.33 2.07 -10.44
C ASP A 193 18.55 0.65 -10.96
N ASP A 194 19.52 0.49 -11.87
CA ASP A 194 19.84 -0.79 -12.52
C ASP A 194 20.36 -1.83 -11.52
N GLU A 195 21.16 -1.40 -10.54
CA GLU A 195 21.75 -2.31 -9.55
C GLU A 195 20.70 -2.78 -8.54
N LEU A 196 19.81 -1.88 -8.08
CA LEU A 196 18.70 -2.28 -7.22
C LEU A 196 17.76 -3.27 -7.94
N ALA A 197 17.49 -3.05 -9.22
CA ALA A 197 16.70 -3.97 -10.04
C ALA A 197 17.37 -5.33 -10.21
N ARG A 198 18.71 -5.37 -10.41
CA ARG A 198 19.49 -6.60 -10.50
C ARG A 198 19.46 -7.38 -9.20
N LEU A 199 19.69 -6.71 -8.07
CA LEU A 199 19.62 -7.31 -6.73
C LEU A 199 18.22 -7.85 -6.44
N ALA A 200 17.17 -7.09 -6.76
CA ALA A 200 15.80 -7.52 -6.56
C ALA A 200 15.46 -8.82 -7.32
N ARG A 201 15.94 -8.98 -8.55
CA ARG A 201 15.77 -10.22 -9.32
C ARG A 201 16.50 -11.40 -8.69
N LEU A 202 17.71 -11.18 -8.16
CA LEU A 202 18.47 -12.22 -7.45
C LEU A 202 17.76 -12.63 -6.16
N TYR A 203 17.41 -11.69 -5.29
CA TYR A 203 16.69 -11.98 -4.03
C TYR A 203 15.36 -12.70 -4.29
N ARG A 204 14.61 -12.30 -5.34
CA ARG A 204 13.36 -12.95 -5.73
C ARG A 204 13.53 -14.43 -6.08
N SER A 205 14.70 -14.83 -6.59
CA SER A 205 14.93 -16.15 -7.23
C SER A 205 16.16 -16.85 -6.67
N HIS A 206 16.18 -17.08 -5.34
CA HIS A 206 17.19 -17.86 -4.63
C HIS A 206 18.63 -17.30 -4.66
N GLY A 207 18.85 -16.07 -5.15
CA GLY A 207 20.19 -15.51 -5.33
C GLY A 207 20.99 -16.15 -6.45
N ILE A 208 20.33 -16.94 -7.31
CA ILE A 208 20.95 -17.72 -8.38
C ILE A 208 20.91 -16.96 -9.71
N ALA A 209 22.05 -16.90 -10.36
CA ALA A 209 22.18 -16.42 -11.75
C ALA A 209 22.88 -17.46 -12.63
N LYS A 210 22.46 -17.55 -13.89
CA LYS A 210 23.15 -18.37 -14.88
C LYS A 210 24.53 -17.78 -15.22
N THR A 211 25.56 -18.56 -15.12
CA THR A 211 26.94 -18.23 -15.53
C THR A 211 27.25 -18.77 -16.92
N LYS A 212 26.65 -19.92 -17.30
CA LYS A 212 26.73 -20.58 -18.61
C LYS A 212 25.37 -21.21 -18.95
N LEU A 213 25.22 -21.77 -20.12
CA LEU A 213 23.98 -22.43 -20.55
C LEU A 213 23.52 -23.53 -19.57
N TRP A 214 24.46 -24.23 -18.96
CA TRP A 214 24.23 -25.37 -18.06
C TRP A 214 24.68 -25.14 -16.62
N ASP A 215 25.28 -23.99 -16.33
CA ASP A 215 25.89 -23.70 -15.04
C ASP A 215 25.28 -22.44 -14.38
N SER A 216 25.25 -22.42 -13.07
CA SER A 216 24.67 -21.33 -12.28
C SER A 216 25.49 -21.12 -11.02
N ASP A 217 25.54 -19.88 -10.55
CA ASP A 217 26.15 -19.52 -9.27
C ASP A 217 25.15 -18.83 -8.37
N MET A 218 25.28 -19.06 -7.06
CA MET A 218 24.50 -18.40 -6.01
C MET A 218 25.37 -17.34 -5.33
N SER A 219 25.20 -16.07 -5.70
CA SER A 219 26.03 -14.97 -5.21
C SER A 219 25.54 -14.34 -3.90
N LEU A 220 24.31 -14.62 -3.48
CA LEU A 220 23.70 -14.15 -2.24
C LEU A 220 22.59 -15.10 -1.77
N LEU A 221 22.20 -14.99 -0.49
CA LEU A 221 21.06 -15.73 0.05
C LEU A 221 19.76 -15.11 -0.45
N GLY A 222 19.12 -15.74 -1.44
CA GLY A 222 17.85 -15.31 -1.98
C GLY A 222 16.68 -16.19 -1.56
N TYR A 223 15.49 -15.84 -2.04
CA TYR A 223 14.20 -16.40 -1.60
C TYR A 223 13.42 -16.94 -2.79
N ASN A 224 12.34 -17.66 -2.52
CA ASN A 224 11.34 -17.95 -3.53
C ASN A 224 10.17 -16.96 -3.43
N TYR A 225 10.35 -15.79 -4.04
CA TYR A 225 9.36 -14.73 -4.08
C TYR A 225 8.79 -14.50 -5.48
N ARG A 226 8.94 -15.49 -6.36
CA ARG A 226 8.42 -15.44 -7.73
C ARG A 226 6.90 -15.40 -7.75
N ILE A 227 6.35 -14.52 -8.57
CA ILE A 227 4.95 -14.55 -9.00
C ILE A 227 4.80 -15.52 -10.17
N THR A 228 3.62 -16.09 -10.35
CA THR A 228 3.32 -17.01 -11.45
C THR A 228 2.90 -16.26 -12.72
N ASP A 229 3.07 -16.89 -13.89
CA ASP A 229 2.58 -16.37 -15.15
C ASP A 229 1.04 -16.27 -15.17
N VAL A 230 0.36 -17.19 -14.53
CA VAL A 230 -1.11 -17.18 -14.37
C VAL A 230 -1.59 -15.93 -13.61
N ALA A 231 -0.93 -15.58 -12.51
CA ALA A 231 -1.22 -14.37 -11.75
C ALA A 231 -0.92 -13.10 -12.57
N CYS A 232 0.19 -13.09 -13.31
CA CYS A 232 0.55 -11.98 -14.20
C CYS A 232 -0.40 -11.82 -15.39
N ALA A 233 -0.97 -12.90 -15.92
CA ALA A 233 -2.01 -12.83 -16.96
C ALA A 233 -3.23 -12.06 -16.45
N LEU A 234 -3.69 -12.36 -15.22
CA LEU A 234 -4.74 -11.58 -14.56
C LEU A 234 -4.31 -10.12 -14.38
N GLY A 235 -3.09 -9.88 -13.87
CA GLY A 235 -2.54 -8.54 -13.68
C GLY A 235 -2.53 -7.70 -14.95
N LEU A 236 -2.14 -8.28 -16.09
CA LEU A 236 -2.17 -7.64 -17.41
C LEU A 236 -3.58 -7.23 -17.84
N SER A 237 -4.58 -8.10 -17.62
CA SER A 237 -5.98 -7.79 -17.92
C SER A 237 -6.51 -6.68 -17.02
N GLN A 238 -6.23 -6.74 -15.74
CA GLN A 238 -6.63 -5.74 -14.74
C GLN A 238 -5.98 -4.37 -15.02
N LEU A 239 -4.69 -4.34 -15.36
CA LEU A 239 -3.93 -3.12 -15.59
C LEU A 239 -4.52 -2.26 -16.72
N LYS A 240 -5.04 -2.87 -17.77
CA LYS A 240 -5.73 -2.17 -18.88
C LYS A 240 -6.94 -1.36 -18.43
N ARG A 241 -7.55 -1.72 -17.30
CA ARG A 241 -8.76 -1.08 -16.75
C ARG A 241 -8.50 -0.19 -15.55
N LEU A 242 -7.25 -0.10 -15.09
CA LEU A 242 -6.89 0.59 -13.86
C LEU A 242 -7.37 2.04 -13.82
N ASP A 243 -7.17 2.81 -14.90
CA ASP A 243 -7.61 4.21 -14.94
C ASP A 243 -9.13 4.34 -14.81
N GLY A 244 -9.88 3.42 -15.41
CA GLY A 244 -11.33 3.33 -15.24
C GLY A 244 -11.75 2.98 -13.81
N PHE A 245 -11.01 2.09 -13.15
CA PHE A 245 -11.25 1.76 -11.75
C PHE A 245 -11.00 2.95 -10.82
N ILE A 246 -9.92 3.70 -11.07
CA ILE A 246 -9.59 4.91 -10.30
C ILE A 246 -10.65 6.00 -10.55
N ALA A 247 -11.07 6.20 -11.79
CA ALA A 247 -12.13 7.16 -12.12
C ALA A 247 -13.42 6.84 -11.37
N LYS A 248 -13.82 5.54 -11.34
CA LYS A 248 -15.04 5.11 -10.62
C LYS A 248 -14.92 5.30 -9.10
N ARG A 249 -13.76 4.99 -8.50
CA ARG A 249 -13.50 5.26 -7.08
C ARG A 249 -13.59 6.75 -6.76
N ASN A 250 -13.06 7.61 -7.62
CA ASN A 250 -13.15 9.06 -7.46
C ASN A 250 -14.57 9.60 -7.67
N GLU A 251 -15.39 9.00 -8.55
CA GLU A 251 -16.81 9.31 -8.67
C GLU A 251 -17.56 9.05 -7.35
N ILE A 252 -17.35 7.87 -6.75
CA ILE A 252 -17.95 7.51 -5.45
C ILE A 252 -17.44 8.45 -4.34
N ALA A 253 -16.12 8.70 -4.30
CA ALA A 253 -15.52 9.58 -3.32
C ALA A 253 -16.04 11.03 -3.43
N LYS A 254 -16.23 11.54 -4.65
CA LYS A 254 -16.81 12.86 -4.89
C LYS A 254 -18.22 12.98 -4.31
N PHE A 255 -19.05 11.95 -4.55
CA PHE A 255 -20.40 11.92 -3.95
C PHE A 255 -20.32 11.99 -2.41
N TYR A 256 -19.40 11.23 -1.79
CA TYR A 256 -19.21 11.29 -0.33
C TYR A 256 -18.68 12.64 0.13
N ASP A 257 -17.69 13.22 -0.55
CA ASP A 257 -17.10 14.52 -0.21
C ASP A 257 -18.18 15.62 -0.22
N GLU A 258 -19.13 15.58 -1.19
CA GLU A 258 -20.27 16.51 -1.28
C GLU A 258 -21.30 16.23 -0.17
N LYS A 259 -21.69 14.96 0.03
CA LYS A 259 -22.73 14.55 0.98
C LYS A 259 -22.31 14.78 2.44
N PHE A 260 -21.02 14.64 2.74
CA PHE A 260 -20.46 14.76 4.09
C PHE A 260 -19.92 16.17 4.40
N SER A 261 -20.08 17.10 3.47
CA SER A 261 -19.68 18.49 3.70
C SER A 261 -20.47 19.10 4.86
N GLY A 262 -19.73 19.60 5.87
CA GLY A 262 -20.35 20.19 7.07
C GLY A 262 -20.94 19.17 8.06
N CYS A 263 -20.62 17.88 7.93
CA CYS A 263 -21.04 16.85 8.88
C CYS A 263 -20.48 17.14 10.29
N GLU A 264 -21.33 17.04 11.31
CA GLU A 264 -20.97 17.25 12.72
C GLU A 264 -20.46 15.97 13.41
N TYR A 265 -20.76 14.78 12.86
CA TYR A 265 -20.43 13.49 13.47
C TYR A 265 -18.99 13.02 13.17
N PHE A 266 -18.41 13.47 12.05
CA PHE A 266 -17.09 13.05 11.59
C PHE A 266 -16.50 14.03 10.57
N LYS A 267 -15.20 13.87 10.33
CA LYS A 267 -14.45 14.57 9.27
C LYS A 267 -14.00 13.60 8.20
N THR A 268 -13.83 14.11 6.98
CA THR A 268 -13.25 13.36 5.85
C THR A 268 -11.82 13.81 5.59
N ILE A 269 -11.01 12.91 5.04
CA ILE A 269 -9.64 13.23 4.62
C ILE A 269 -9.68 13.97 3.28
N LYS A 270 -9.27 15.23 3.29
CA LYS A 270 -9.20 16.06 2.09
C LYS A 270 -7.97 15.66 1.25
N ILE A 271 -8.19 15.45 -0.04
CA ILE A 271 -7.11 15.24 -1.00
C ILE A 271 -6.66 16.61 -1.54
N PRO A 272 -5.36 16.92 -1.56
CA PRO A 272 -4.86 18.17 -2.12
C PRO A 272 -5.27 18.38 -3.59
N ALA A 273 -5.53 19.63 -4.00
CA ALA A 273 -6.03 19.94 -5.34
C ALA A 273 -5.10 19.51 -6.50
N ASN A 274 -3.80 19.40 -6.23
CA ASN A 274 -2.78 18.95 -7.18
C ASN A 274 -2.58 17.42 -7.18
N THR A 275 -3.50 16.67 -6.54
CA THR A 275 -3.39 15.24 -6.34
C THR A 275 -4.63 14.53 -6.88
N THR A 276 -4.40 13.46 -7.65
CA THR A 276 -5.40 12.43 -7.95
C THR A 276 -5.07 11.21 -7.10
N SER A 277 -5.94 10.88 -6.15
CA SER A 277 -5.79 9.69 -5.31
C SER A 277 -6.37 8.46 -6.01
N SER A 278 -5.75 7.30 -5.83
CA SER A 278 -6.35 6.01 -6.21
C SER A 278 -7.60 5.67 -5.39
N ARG A 279 -7.84 6.41 -4.31
CA ARG A 279 -8.99 6.20 -3.40
C ARG A 279 -9.14 4.71 -3.01
N HIS A 280 -8.00 4.10 -2.63
CA HIS A 280 -8.01 2.73 -2.13
C HIS A 280 -8.91 2.59 -0.90
N LEU A 281 -8.87 3.58 0.00
CA LEU A 281 -9.76 3.71 1.15
C LEU A 281 -10.52 5.03 1.09
N TYR A 282 -11.68 5.05 1.74
CA TYR A 282 -12.39 6.27 2.08
C TYR A 282 -12.62 6.30 3.61
N PRO A 283 -11.65 6.83 4.37
CA PRO A 283 -11.77 6.95 5.81
C PRO A 283 -12.69 8.10 6.19
N VAL A 284 -13.56 7.87 7.18
CA VAL A 284 -14.20 8.91 7.98
C VAL A 284 -13.53 8.92 9.35
N LEU A 285 -13.32 10.11 9.90
CA LEU A 285 -12.70 10.31 11.21
C LEU A 285 -13.78 10.77 12.18
N LEU A 286 -14.32 9.87 12.96
CA LEU A 286 -15.35 10.10 13.95
C LEU A 286 -14.92 11.18 14.94
N ASP A 287 -15.83 12.08 15.33
CA ASP A 287 -15.57 13.04 16.39
C ASP A 287 -15.41 12.33 17.75
N GLU A 288 -14.75 12.99 18.69
CA GLU A 288 -14.26 12.41 19.96
C GLU A 288 -15.37 11.75 20.79
N GLU A 289 -16.58 12.29 20.75
CA GLU A 289 -17.76 11.75 21.46
C GLU A 289 -18.19 10.34 21.00
N PHE A 290 -17.71 9.89 19.82
CA PHE A 290 -18.01 8.57 19.24
C PHE A 290 -16.89 7.53 19.44
N TRP A 291 -15.72 7.91 19.95
CA TRP A 291 -14.59 6.99 20.02
C TRP A 291 -14.84 5.76 20.91
N ASP A 292 -15.46 5.97 22.05
CA ASP A 292 -15.83 4.88 22.97
C ASP A 292 -17.02 4.05 22.45
N LYS A 293 -17.78 4.59 21.48
CA LYS A 293 -18.91 3.93 20.83
C LYS A 293 -18.56 3.28 19.50
N LYS A 294 -17.29 3.33 19.09
CA LYS A 294 -16.84 2.87 17.76
C LYS A 294 -17.17 1.40 17.49
N GLU A 295 -17.05 0.52 18.46
CA GLU A 295 -17.43 -0.89 18.35
C GLU A 295 -18.92 -1.03 18.05
N GLN A 296 -19.78 -0.34 18.80
CA GLN A 296 -21.24 -0.31 18.59
C GLN A 296 -21.60 0.22 17.21
N ILE A 297 -20.95 1.32 16.74
CA ILE A 297 -21.14 1.89 15.42
C ILE A 297 -20.74 0.88 14.34
N PHE A 298 -19.60 0.22 14.51
CA PHE A 298 -19.09 -0.79 13.60
C PHE A 298 -20.06 -1.95 13.42
N GLU A 299 -20.56 -2.52 14.54
CA GLU A 299 -21.53 -3.60 14.55
C GLU A 299 -22.88 -3.20 13.94
N ALA A 300 -23.38 -2.01 14.26
CA ALA A 300 -24.64 -1.49 13.72
C ALA A 300 -24.57 -1.32 12.19
N LEU A 301 -23.45 -0.82 11.66
CA LEU A 301 -23.22 -0.71 10.22
C LEU A 301 -23.20 -2.08 9.54
N LEU A 302 -22.50 -3.06 10.12
CA LEU A 302 -22.48 -4.43 9.60
C LEU A 302 -23.88 -5.06 9.59
N GLN A 303 -24.66 -4.92 10.66
CA GLN A 303 -26.03 -5.42 10.75
C GLN A 303 -26.95 -4.81 9.70
N LYS A 304 -26.73 -3.54 9.36
CA LYS A 304 -27.47 -2.82 8.30
C LYS A 304 -26.91 -3.06 6.90
N GLY A 305 -25.94 -3.96 6.73
CA GLY A 305 -25.43 -4.37 5.43
C GLY A 305 -24.33 -3.48 4.85
N VAL A 306 -23.70 -2.63 5.67
CA VAL A 306 -22.54 -1.81 5.31
C VAL A 306 -21.28 -2.41 5.93
N GLY A 307 -20.42 -3.00 5.11
CA GLY A 307 -19.14 -3.56 5.53
C GLY A 307 -18.11 -2.45 5.73
N VAL A 308 -17.65 -2.27 6.95
CA VAL A 308 -16.63 -1.28 7.32
C VAL A 308 -15.37 -1.96 7.84
N GLN A 309 -14.27 -1.21 7.95
CA GLN A 309 -13.00 -1.72 8.49
C GLN A 309 -12.22 -0.58 9.15
N VAL A 310 -11.25 -0.93 10.01
CA VAL A 310 -10.33 0.03 10.64
C VAL A 310 -8.93 -0.12 10.03
N HIS A 311 -8.42 0.97 9.45
CA HIS A 311 -7.08 1.04 8.84
C HIS A 311 -6.24 2.16 9.46
N TYR A 312 -5.37 1.90 10.41
CA TYR A 312 -5.01 0.63 11.02
C TYR A 312 -4.83 0.80 12.54
N LYS A 313 -4.91 -0.29 13.31
CA LYS A 313 -4.36 -0.30 14.66
C LYS A 313 -2.86 0.01 14.56
N PRO A 314 -2.35 1.02 15.32
CA PRO A 314 -0.93 1.36 15.28
C PRO A 314 -0.05 0.13 15.49
N THR A 315 0.91 -0.09 14.60
CA THR A 315 1.71 -1.31 14.57
C THR A 315 2.40 -1.59 15.91
N TYR A 316 2.89 -0.57 16.61
CA TYR A 316 3.50 -0.73 17.93
C TYR A 316 2.51 -1.17 19.04
N LYS A 317 1.19 -1.09 18.80
CA LYS A 317 0.16 -1.58 19.75
C LYS A 317 -0.13 -3.09 19.62
N PHE A 318 0.42 -3.78 18.66
CA PHE A 318 0.36 -5.25 18.62
C PHE A 318 1.24 -5.85 19.73
N SER A 319 0.80 -6.96 20.34
CA SER A 319 1.51 -7.61 21.43
C SER A 319 2.97 -7.95 21.11
N PHE A 320 3.24 -8.39 19.88
CA PHE A 320 4.59 -8.66 19.39
C PHE A 320 5.49 -7.40 19.46
N TYR A 321 5.02 -6.27 18.95
CA TYR A 321 5.79 -5.02 18.95
C TYR A 321 5.93 -4.42 20.34
N LYS A 322 4.91 -4.55 21.21
CA LYS A 322 5.02 -4.14 22.61
C LYS A 322 6.10 -4.94 23.35
N ALA A 323 6.17 -6.24 23.11
CA ALA A 323 7.22 -7.08 23.71
C ALA A 323 8.61 -6.73 23.17
N LEU A 324 8.72 -6.34 21.89
CA LEU A 324 9.98 -6.02 21.24
C LEU A 324 10.51 -4.62 21.60
N LEU A 325 9.63 -3.61 21.62
CA LEU A 325 9.99 -2.19 21.67
C LEU A 325 9.61 -1.50 22.99
N GLY A 326 8.86 -2.18 23.88
CA GLY A 326 8.26 -1.56 25.06
C GLY A 326 7.04 -0.71 24.74
N GLU A 327 6.63 0.12 25.69
CA GLU A 327 5.51 1.03 25.49
C GLU A 327 5.94 2.26 24.67
N ILE A 328 5.23 2.49 23.58
CA ILE A 328 5.40 3.66 22.71
C ILE A 328 4.10 4.43 22.72
N SER A 329 4.15 5.76 22.81
CA SER A 329 3.01 6.64 22.64
C SER A 329 3.28 7.63 21.51
N LEU A 330 2.40 7.61 20.51
CA LEU A 330 2.38 8.55 19.40
C LEU A 330 0.97 9.16 19.32
N PRO A 331 0.78 10.35 19.91
CA PRO A 331 -0.57 10.89 20.17
C PRO A 331 -1.45 11.04 18.93
N ASN A 332 -0.86 11.43 17.78
CA ASN A 332 -1.65 11.59 16.56
C ASN A 332 -2.06 10.25 15.97
N ALA A 333 -1.18 9.25 15.99
CA ALA A 333 -1.51 7.89 15.53
C ALA A 333 -2.60 7.25 16.41
N GLU A 334 -2.58 7.52 17.73
CA GLU A 334 -3.60 7.03 18.65
C GLU A 334 -4.95 7.68 18.41
N LYS A 335 -4.97 9.03 18.26
CA LYS A 335 -6.19 9.78 17.88
C LYS A 335 -6.73 9.32 16.54
N PHE A 336 -5.86 9.15 15.55
CA PHE A 336 -6.25 8.67 14.23
C PHE A 336 -6.91 7.30 14.31
N TYR A 337 -6.30 6.36 15.03
CA TYR A 337 -6.86 5.02 15.24
C TYR A 337 -8.20 5.04 15.97
N SER A 338 -8.37 5.88 16.99
CA SER A 338 -9.64 6.02 17.71
C SER A 338 -10.75 6.55 16.80
N ALA A 339 -10.42 7.51 15.92
CA ALA A 339 -11.38 8.17 15.05
C ALA A 339 -11.68 7.39 13.75
N GLU A 340 -10.70 6.69 13.16
CA GLU A 340 -10.78 6.20 11.80
C GLU A 340 -11.76 5.03 11.64
N LEU A 341 -12.63 5.12 10.62
CA LEU A 341 -13.49 4.06 10.12
C LEU A 341 -13.53 4.15 8.60
N SER A 342 -13.02 3.14 7.90
CA SER A 342 -13.08 3.05 6.44
C SER A 342 -14.42 2.54 5.98
N ILE A 343 -15.16 3.35 5.24
CA ILE A 343 -16.45 2.99 4.62
C ILE A 343 -16.25 2.49 3.19
N PRO A 344 -17.24 1.77 2.60
CA PRO A 344 -17.14 1.25 1.24
C PRO A 344 -16.79 2.31 0.19
N CYS A 345 -15.71 2.08 -0.55
CA CYS A 345 -15.32 2.89 -1.70
C CYS A 345 -14.53 2.04 -2.69
N HIS A 346 -15.21 1.40 -3.64
CA HIS A 346 -14.54 0.58 -4.64
C HIS A 346 -15.24 0.66 -6.01
N HIS A 347 -14.52 0.33 -7.06
CA HIS A 347 -14.97 0.47 -8.44
C HIS A 347 -16.16 -0.43 -8.85
N GLY A 348 -16.51 -1.41 -8.02
CA GLY A 348 -17.71 -2.24 -8.22
C GLY A 348 -19.00 -1.64 -7.64
N MET A 349 -18.93 -0.44 -7.01
CA MET A 349 -20.11 0.25 -6.46
C MET A 349 -20.80 1.12 -7.50
N SER A 350 -22.14 1.21 -7.38
CA SER A 350 -22.92 2.26 -8.01
C SER A 350 -23.01 3.50 -7.12
N VAL A 351 -23.50 4.61 -7.68
CA VAL A 351 -23.80 5.82 -6.89
C VAL A 351 -24.95 5.54 -5.92
N ASP A 352 -25.88 4.66 -6.24
CA ASP A 352 -26.97 4.28 -5.33
C ASP A 352 -26.47 3.45 -4.16
N ASP A 353 -25.45 2.59 -4.35
CA ASP A 353 -24.74 1.95 -3.23
C ASP A 353 -24.11 3.01 -2.31
N ALA A 354 -23.49 4.04 -2.87
CA ALA A 354 -22.90 5.12 -2.09
C ALA A 354 -23.95 5.92 -1.31
N LYS A 355 -25.13 6.19 -1.91
CA LYS A 355 -26.25 6.82 -1.22
C LYS A 355 -26.74 5.98 -0.04
N PHE A 356 -26.86 4.67 -0.25
CA PHE A 356 -27.25 3.73 0.80
C PHE A 356 -26.24 3.74 1.96
N VAL A 357 -24.94 3.64 1.65
CA VAL A 357 -23.87 3.71 2.66
C VAL A 357 -23.95 5.01 3.45
N ALA A 358 -24.07 6.16 2.77
CA ALA A 358 -24.11 7.46 3.42
C ALA A 358 -25.34 7.61 4.32
N SER A 359 -26.52 7.22 3.84
CA SER A 359 -27.76 7.30 4.64
C SER A 359 -27.72 6.38 5.86
N THR A 360 -27.17 5.18 5.70
CA THR A 360 -27.01 4.21 6.79
C THR A 360 -26.02 4.71 7.85
N LEU A 361 -24.91 5.34 7.41
CA LEU A 361 -23.92 5.93 8.33
C LEU A 361 -24.55 7.04 9.18
N PHE A 362 -25.30 7.97 8.57
CA PHE A 362 -26.01 9.02 9.30
C PHE A 362 -27.06 8.45 10.26
N ASP A 363 -27.85 7.46 9.80
CA ASP A 363 -28.87 6.82 10.65
C ASP A 363 -28.24 6.14 11.88
N VAL A 364 -27.13 5.45 11.71
CA VAL A 364 -26.41 4.84 12.85
C VAL A 364 -25.88 5.90 13.80
N LEU A 365 -25.18 6.93 13.29
CA LEU A 365 -24.56 7.95 14.14
C LEU A 365 -25.58 8.82 14.89
N SER A 366 -26.76 9.06 14.32
CA SER A 366 -27.82 9.82 15.01
C SER A 366 -28.55 9.01 16.09
N ASN A 367 -28.36 7.69 16.18
CA ASN A 367 -29.03 6.80 17.13
C ASN A 367 -28.08 6.18 18.18
N VAL A 368 -26.81 6.57 18.17
CA VAL A 368 -25.78 6.15 19.12
C VAL A 368 -25.36 7.31 20.03
#